data_924889c5b36e1f71b066d113294cf102
#
_entry.id   924889c5b36e1f71b066d113294cf102
#
_cell.length_a   1.000
_cell.length_b   1.000
_cell.length_c   1.000
_cell.angle_alpha   90.00
_cell.angle_beta   90.00
_cell.angle_gamma   90.00
#
_symmetry.space_group_name_H-M   'P 1'
#
loop_
_entity.id
_entity.type
_entity.pdbx_description
1 polymer ?
#
loop_
_entity_poly.entity_id
_entity_poly.type
_entity_poly.pdbx_seq_one_letter_code
_entity_poly.pdbx_strand_id
1 'polypeptide(L)'
;MVNARQGLDEVFVEYTKSICPVCKVVVDAEVNIRDDKVYLRKRCRAHGQFEALVYGDAQMYLDSTRFNKPGLLPLQFQTDIVDGCPSDCGLCPQHKQHACLGMIEVNTHCNLDCPICFADSGHHPDGYSITLEQCERMLDAFVAAEGEPEVLMFSGGEPTIHKQIMDFIDAAQARPIKAVILNTNGIRLASDRQFVADLAARIRPGHHIGIYLQFDGFDERTHREIRGKDLREIKRRALDNCAEAGLTVTLVAAVERGLNDHELGAIIRHGIAHPAVRSVAFQPVTHAGRHVQFDPLTRLTNSDIIHAIAAQLPDWFRADDFFPVPCCFPTCRSVTYLLTDGESVLPIPRLLAVEDYLDYVSNRVIPDLAIREALEKLWSASAFMGTETTADRLARVADALDCANACGIDLPEMLARLTDTAFAIVIQDFQDPYTLNVKQLMKCCVEEITPDGRLIPFCAYNSVGYREQVRAQMTGVPVADVVPNAAPLHPILTNSPHGSKIAGNGDAHTTAIGADTTNVGTKAVRP
;
A
#
# COMPACT_ATOMS: atom_id res chain seq x y z
N MET A 1 6.80 22.83 -44.56
CA MET A 1 6.72 21.36 -44.57
C MET A 1 6.69 20.93 -43.14
N VAL A 2 5.52 20.60 -42.61
CA VAL A 2 5.35 20.07 -41.26
C VAL A 2 5.91 18.65 -41.28
N ASN A 3 6.87 18.37 -40.43
CA ASN A 3 7.49 17.05 -40.29
C ASN A 3 6.44 16.03 -39.80
N ALA A 4 5.84 15.30 -40.74
CA ALA A 4 4.82 14.29 -40.48
C ALA A 4 5.37 12.98 -39.83
N ARG A 5 6.62 12.96 -39.37
CA ARG A 5 7.27 11.77 -38.80
C ARG A 5 7.44 11.79 -37.29
N GLN A 6 7.08 12.86 -36.58
CA GLN A 6 7.22 12.95 -35.11
C GLN A 6 6.16 12.18 -34.32
N GLY A 7 5.20 11.53 -34.95
CA GLY A 7 4.12 10.80 -34.27
C GLY A 7 4.17 9.28 -34.41
N LEU A 8 5.19 8.72 -35.09
CA LEU A 8 5.27 7.26 -35.34
C LEU A 8 6.10 6.49 -34.30
N ASP A 9 6.82 7.20 -33.42
CA ASP A 9 7.70 6.59 -32.43
C ASP A 9 7.04 6.45 -31.05
N GLU A 10 5.77 6.87 -30.91
CA GLU A 10 5.01 6.79 -29.66
C GLU A 10 3.66 6.13 -29.91
N VAL A 11 3.32 5.16 -29.05
CA VAL A 11 2.04 4.44 -29.09
C VAL A 11 1.17 4.92 -27.94
N PHE A 12 0.01 5.49 -28.27
CA PHE A 12 -1.02 5.81 -27.29
C PHE A 12 -1.67 4.53 -26.74
N VAL A 13 -1.74 4.41 -25.42
CA VAL A 13 -2.36 3.26 -24.73
C VAL A 13 -3.76 3.62 -24.25
N GLU A 14 -3.87 4.66 -23.41
CA GLU A 14 -5.16 5.03 -22.82
C GLU A 14 -5.19 6.46 -22.27
N TYR A 15 -6.41 6.99 -22.10
CA TYR A 15 -6.67 8.18 -21.31
C TYR A 15 -6.96 7.83 -19.85
N THR A 16 -6.51 8.69 -18.94
CA THR A 16 -6.83 8.64 -17.52
C THR A 16 -6.93 10.06 -16.96
N LYS A 17 -7.26 10.17 -15.67
CA LYS A 17 -7.07 11.39 -14.89
C LYS A 17 -5.86 11.26 -13.98
N SER A 18 -5.28 12.39 -13.65
CA SER A 18 -4.14 12.54 -12.77
C SER A 18 -4.27 13.85 -11.97
N ILE A 19 -3.22 14.23 -11.25
CA ILE A 19 -3.13 15.53 -10.58
C ILE A 19 -1.90 16.30 -11.09
N CYS A 20 -1.98 17.61 -11.00
CA CYS A 20 -0.79 18.46 -11.18
C CYS A 20 0.17 18.25 -10.00
N PRO A 21 1.47 17.94 -10.22
CA PRO A 21 2.41 17.76 -9.12
C PRO A 21 2.59 18.98 -8.23
N VAL A 22 2.33 20.16 -8.76
CA VAL A 22 2.52 21.45 -8.04
C VAL A 22 1.27 21.85 -7.26
N CYS A 23 0.12 22.06 -7.94
CA CYS A 23 -1.09 22.59 -7.32
C CYS A 23 -2.13 21.52 -6.97
N LYS A 24 -1.87 20.25 -7.21
CA LYS A 24 -2.74 19.11 -6.91
C LYS A 24 -4.11 19.10 -7.63
N VAL A 25 -4.39 20.10 -8.47
CA VAL A 25 -5.62 20.13 -9.29
C VAL A 25 -5.67 18.90 -10.20
N VAL A 26 -6.85 18.31 -10.32
CA VAL A 26 -7.12 17.19 -11.22
C VAL A 26 -6.96 17.63 -12.68
N VAL A 27 -6.24 16.83 -13.45
CA VAL A 27 -5.95 17.07 -14.88
C VAL A 27 -6.14 15.79 -15.67
N ASP A 28 -6.44 15.92 -16.96
CA ASP A 28 -6.43 14.81 -17.88
C ASP A 28 -4.99 14.36 -18.15
N ALA A 29 -4.80 13.06 -18.36
CA ALA A 29 -3.51 12.45 -18.62
C ALA A 29 -3.61 11.35 -19.68
N GLU A 30 -2.48 11.09 -20.34
CA GLU A 30 -2.30 10.05 -21.34
C GLU A 30 -1.25 9.06 -20.87
N VAL A 31 -1.49 7.78 -21.12
CA VAL A 31 -0.48 6.72 -20.97
C VAL A 31 0.02 6.39 -22.38
N ASN A 32 1.31 6.49 -22.58
CA ASN A 32 1.97 6.29 -23.88
C ASN A 32 3.16 5.36 -23.74
N ILE A 33 3.43 4.57 -24.79
CA ILE A 33 4.64 3.75 -24.91
C ILE A 33 5.60 4.45 -25.87
N ARG A 34 6.86 4.58 -25.46
CA ARG A 34 7.97 5.10 -26.24
C ARG A 34 9.26 4.41 -25.79
N ASP A 35 10.11 4.00 -26.74
CA ASP A 35 11.38 3.33 -26.46
C ASP A 35 11.25 2.15 -25.48
N ASP A 36 10.27 1.26 -25.73
CA ASP A 36 9.93 0.10 -24.89
C ASP A 36 9.60 0.43 -23.42
N LYS A 37 9.24 1.67 -23.12
CA LYS A 37 8.86 2.15 -21.78
C LYS A 37 7.50 2.82 -21.80
N VAL A 38 6.85 2.86 -20.63
CA VAL A 38 5.51 3.43 -20.47
C VAL A 38 5.60 4.74 -19.69
N TYR A 39 5.01 5.78 -20.24
CA TYR A 39 5.02 7.12 -19.68
C TYR A 39 3.61 7.62 -19.41
N LEU A 40 3.45 8.40 -18.34
CA LEU A 40 2.25 9.19 -18.04
C LEU A 40 2.55 10.65 -18.39
N ARG A 41 1.79 11.20 -19.35
CA ARG A 41 1.87 12.60 -19.77
C ARG A 41 0.62 13.35 -19.34
N LYS A 42 0.79 14.56 -18.83
CA LYS A 42 -0.31 15.42 -18.37
C LYS A 42 0.04 16.89 -18.50
N ARG A 43 -1.01 17.75 -18.52
CA ARG A 43 -0.83 19.19 -18.65
C ARG A 43 -1.72 19.94 -17.67
N CYS A 44 -1.10 20.79 -16.85
CA CYS A 44 -1.79 21.77 -16.02
C CYS A 44 -1.81 23.13 -16.71
N ARG A 45 -2.95 23.83 -16.65
CA ARG A 45 -3.06 25.17 -17.25
C ARG A 45 -2.11 26.19 -16.61
N ALA A 46 -1.89 26.09 -15.29
CA ALA A 46 -1.03 27.00 -14.55
C ALA A 46 0.45 26.61 -14.56
N HIS A 47 0.77 25.30 -14.64
CA HIS A 47 2.13 24.81 -14.39
C HIS A 47 2.76 24.08 -15.60
N GLY A 48 2.08 24.05 -16.74
CA GLY A 48 2.62 23.48 -17.97
C GLY A 48 2.49 21.96 -18.06
N GLN A 49 3.39 21.35 -18.82
CA GLN A 49 3.39 19.93 -19.15
C GLN A 49 4.30 19.16 -18.20
N PHE A 50 3.87 17.96 -17.83
CA PHE A 50 4.63 16.99 -17.04
C PHE A 50 4.61 15.64 -17.72
N GLU A 51 5.70 14.90 -17.61
CA GLU A 51 5.83 13.53 -18.03
C GLU A 51 6.60 12.74 -16.98
N ALA A 52 6.20 11.50 -16.74
CA ALA A 52 6.88 10.60 -15.80
C ALA A 52 6.94 9.18 -16.34
N LEU A 53 8.03 8.47 -16.07
CA LEU A 53 8.14 7.04 -16.30
C LEU A 53 7.25 6.31 -15.30
N VAL A 54 6.33 5.46 -15.79
CA VAL A 54 5.43 4.68 -14.93
C VAL A 54 5.71 3.18 -15.00
N TYR A 55 6.36 2.70 -16.07
CA TYR A 55 6.77 1.32 -16.18
C TYR A 55 7.97 1.18 -17.13
N GLY A 56 9.00 0.42 -16.72
CA GLY A 56 10.27 0.34 -17.43
C GLY A 56 10.32 -0.66 -18.59
N ASP A 57 9.27 -1.50 -18.74
CA ASP A 57 9.17 -2.54 -19.77
C ASP A 57 7.75 -2.55 -20.35
N ALA A 58 7.61 -2.10 -21.58
CA ALA A 58 6.30 -1.95 -22.23
C ALA A 58 5.62 -3.30 -22.51
N GLN A 59 6.38 -4.35 -22.82
CA GLN A 59 5.80 -5.67 -23.07
C GLN A 59 5.23 -6.25 -21.76
N MET A 60 6.00 -6.19 -20.67
CA MET A 60 5.56 -6.63 -19.36
C MET A 60 4.34 -5.82 -18.88
N TYR A 61 4.29 -4.51 -19.16
CA TYR A 61 3.11 -3.67 -18.90
C TYR A 61 1.87 -4.19 -19.63
N LEU A 62 1.98 -4.45 -20.94
CA LEU A 62 0.86 -4.94 -21.75
C LEU A 62 0.39 -6.33 -21.27
N ASP A 63 1.34 -7.23 -21.01
CA ASP A 63 1.04 -8.58 -20.52
C ASP A 63 0.38 -8.55 -19.15
N SER A 64 0.72 -7.58 -18.30
CA SER A 64 0.13 -7.41 -16.98
C SER A 64 -1.37 -7.11 -17.01
N THR A 65 -1.88 -6.53 -18.12
CA THR A 65 -3.28 -6.11 -18.24
C THR A 65 -4.28 -7.25 -18.10
N ARG A 66 -3.91 -8.48 -18.46
CA ARG A 66 -4.74 -9.69 -18.28
C ARG A 66 -5.02 -10.02 -16.81
N PHE A 67 -4.18 -9.53 -15.89
CA PHE A 67 -4.36 -9.67 -14.45
C PHE A 67 -5.31 -8.62 -13.86
N ASN A 68 -5.81 -7.68 -14.64
CA ASN A 68 -6.73 -6.64 -14.16
C ASN A 68 -8.14 -7.20 -13.95
N LYS A 69 -8.34 -7.92 -12.86
CA LYS A 69 -9.61 -8.58 -12.53
C LYS A 69 -10.44 -7.73 -11.56
N PRO A 70 -11.78 -7.87 -11.56
CA PRO A 70 -12.62 -7.22 -10.55
C PRO A 70 -12.24 -7.67 -9.13
N GLY A 71 -12.11 -6.72 -8.21
CA GLY A 71 -11.98 -6.99 -6.78
C GLY A 71 -13.33 -7.05 -6.06
N LEU A 72 -13.31 -7.42 -4.79
CA LEU A 72 -14.45 -7.27 -3.89
C LEU A 72 -14.64 -5.78 -3.56
N LEU A 73 -15.89 -5.41 -3.32
CA LEU A 73 -16.20 -4.06 -2.85
C LEU A 73 -16.26 -4.03 -1.32
N PRO A 74 -16.00 -2.88 -0.69
CA PRO A 74 -16.20 -2.72 0.74
C PRO A 74 -17.68 -2.92 1.11
N LEU A 75 -17.94 -3.34 2.33
CA LEU A 75 -19.31 -3.51 2.84
C LEU A 75 -20.02 -2.17 3.00
N GLN A 76 -19.27 -1.11 3.27
CA GLN A 76 -19.78 0.25 3.41
C GLN A 76 -18.89 1.25 2.68
N PHE A 77 -19.51 2.11 1.89
CA PHE A 77 -18.89 3.32 1.39
C PHE A 77 -19.00 4.43 2.44
N GLN A 78 -17.97 5.25 2.58
CA GLN A 78 -17.88 6.23 3.67
C GLN A 78 -18.07 7.67 3.20
N THR A 79 -17.89 7.91 1.91
CA THR A 79 -18.05 9.23 1.29
C THR A 79 -18.92 9.16 0.05
N ASP A 80 -19.64 10.25 -0.21
CA ASP A 80 -20.40 10.43 -1.45
C ASP A 80 -19.48 10.90 -2.60
N ILE A 81 -19.98 10.83 -3.82
CA ILE A 81 -19.29 11.37 -5.00
C ILE A 81 -19.81 12.80 -5.21
N VAL A 82 -18.92 13.79 -5.07
CA VAL A 82 -19.20 15.20 -5.32
C VAL A 82 -18.33 15.73 -6.45
N ASP A 83 -17.01 15.68 -6.27
CA ASP A 83 -16.01 16.16 -7.25
C ASP A 83 -15.35 15.00 -8.04
N GLY A 84 -15.58 13.77 -7.63
CA GLY A 84 -15.02 12.57 -8.21
C GLY A 84 -13.59 12.27 -7.76
N CYS A 85 -13.08 11.09 -8.18
CA CYS A 85 -11.74 10.64 -7.80
C CYS A 85 -10.66 11.55 -8.40
N PRO A 86 -9.65 11.96 -7.61
CA PRO A 86 -9.30 11.54 -6.25
C PRO A 86 -9.76 12.52 -5.14
N SER A 87 -10.75 13.39 -5.39
CA SER A 87 -11.14 14.45 -4.44
C SER A 87 -12.04 13.94 -3.31
N ASP A 88 -12.81 12.89 -3.54
CA ASP A 88 -13.80 12.35 -2.60
C ASP A 88 -13.33 11.05 -1.90
N CYS A 89 -12.02 10.91 -1.64
CA CYS A 89 -11.48 9.69 -1.07
C CYS A 89 -11.98 9.43 0.37
N GLY A 90 -12.31 8.17 0.60
CA GLY A 90 -12.90 7.62 1.82
C GLY A 90 -13.73 6.39 1.49
N LEU A 91 -13.24 5.51 0.57
CA LEU A 91 -13.99 4.41 -0.02
C LEU A 91 -15.34 4.89 -0.58
N CYS A 92 -15.30 5.83 -1.53
CA CYS A 92 -16.50 6.31 -2.22
C CYS A 92 -17.00 5.27 -3.25
N PRO A 93 -18.25 5.39 -3.77
CA PRO A 93 -18.80 4.44 -4.75
C PRO A 93 -18.03 4.31 -6.09
N GLN A 94 -17.07 5.19 -6.37
CA GLN A 94 -16.14 5.03 -7.50
C GLN A 94 -15.00 4.06 -7.20
N HIS A 95 -14.74 3.74 -5.93
CA HIS A 95 -13.71 2.79 -5.53
C HIS A 95 -14.13 1.37 -5.91
N LYS A 96 -13.20 0.56 -6.45
CA LYS A 96 -13.49 -0.74 -7.09
C LYS A 96 -12.84 -1.92 -6.37
N GLN A 97 -12.35 -1.69 -5.16
CA GLN A 97 -11.63 -2.67 -4.38
C GLN A 97 -11.91 -2.45 -2.88
N HIS A 98 -11.99 -3.52 -2.11
CA HIS A 98 -12.02 -3.45 -0.65
C HIS A 98 -10.63 -3.19 -0.07
N ALA A 99 -10.53 -2.82 1.20
CA ALA A 99 -9.26 -2.59 1.87
C ALA A 99 -8.63 -3.90 2.37
N CYS A 100 -7.69 -4.46 1.62
CA CYS A 100 -6.92 -5.64 2.05
C CYS A 100 -5.99 -5.32 3.23
N LEU A 101 -5.52 -4.08 3.29
CA LEU A 101 -4.70 -3.54 4.37
C LEU A 101 -5.21 -2.18 4.82
N GLY A 102 -5.59 -2.08 6.08
CA GLY A 102 -5.76 -0.80 6.75
C GLY A 102 -4.46 -0.35 7.41
N MET A 103 -4.09 0.91 7.26
CA MET A 103 -2.95 1.53 7.92
C MET A 103 -3.43 2.60 8.90
N ILE A 104 -2.78 2.70 10.04
CA ILE A 104 -3.02 3.77 11.01
C ILE A 104 -1.68 4.45 11.33
N GLU A 105 -1.56 5.73 11.00
CA GLU A 105 -0.48 6.57 11.46
C GLU A 105 -0.73 6.98 12.92
N VAL A 106 -0.06 6.30 13.87
CA VAL A 106 -0.29 6.55 15.30
C VAL A 106 0.35 7.85 15.80
N ASN A 107 1.36 8.33 15.09
CA ASN A 107 2.05 9.60 15.41
C ASN A 107 2.80 10.14 14.19
N THR A 108 3.17 11.41 14.23
CA THR A 108 4.07 12.05 13.27
C THR A 108 5.52 12.09 13.77
N HIS A 109 5.76 11.77 15.05
CA HIS A 109 7.08 11.77 15.66
C HIS A 109 7.86 10.51 15.27
N CYS A 110 9.16 10.70 14.99
CA CYS A 110 10.08 9.61 14.71
C CYS A 110 11.40 9.85 15.46
N ASN A 111 12.07 8.79 15.85
CA ASN A 111 13.42 8.83 16.42
C ASN A 111 14.53 8.80 15.34
N LEU A 112 14.15 9.00 14.08
CA LEU A 112 15.01 9.22 12.92
C LEU A 112 14.52 10.43 12.11
N ASP A 113 15.44 11.11 11.42
CA ASP A 113 15.19 12.16 10.44
C ASP A 113 15.73 11.72 9.08
N CYS A 114 15.06 10.73 8.49
CA CYS A 114 15.48 10.12 7.23
C CYS A 114 15.48 11.15 6.09
N PRO A 115 16.55 11.26 5.27
CA PRO A 115 16.56 12.08 4.06
C PRO A 115 15.47 11.68 3.05
N ILE A 116 15.13 10.39 3.02
CA ILE A 116 14.02 9.86 2.21
C ILE A 116 12.94 9.34 3.15
N CYS A 117 11.78 10.01 3.20
CA CYS A 117 10.66 9.65 4.06
C CYS A 117 9.33 10.09 3.44
N PHE A 118 8.57 9.15 2.88
CA PHE A 118 7.27 9.47 2.25
C PHE A 118 6.26 10.08 3.25
N ALA A 119 6.40 9.75 4.54
CA ALA A 119 5.56 10.30 5.60
C ALA A 119 6.04 11.69 6.07
N ASP A 120 7.19 12.16 5.62
CA ASP A 120 7.81 13.40 6.12
C ASP A 120 7.76 13.52 7.65
N SER A 121 8.13 12.44 8.31
CA SER A 121 8.14 12.33 9.78
C SER A 121 9.52 12.62 10.34
N GLY A 122 9.59 12.94 11.64
CA GLY A 122 10.84 13.28 12.32
C GLY A 122 10.60 14.02 13.63
N HIS A 123 11.53 14.88 14.00
CA HIS A 123 11.42 15.75 15.17
C HIS A 123 10.66 17.03 14.82
N HIS A 124 9.34 16.93 14.68
CA HIS A 124 8.50 18.08 14.40
C HIS A 124 7.88 18.64 15.68
N PRO A 125 8.09 19.92 16.02
CA PRO A 125 7.48 20.52 17.21
C PRO A 125 5.94 20.53 17.17
N ASP A 126 5.36 20.60 15.98
CA ASP A 126 3.91 20.62 15.74
C ASP A 126 3.37 19.23 15.37
N GLY A 127 4.04 18.16 15.79
CA GLY A 127 3.59 16.80 15.57
C GLY A 127 2.40 16.42 16.46
N TYR A 128 1.66 15.38 16.04
CA TYR A 128 0.57 14.80 16.84
C TYR A 128 0.82 13.32 17.15
N SER A 129 0.09 12.84 18.15
CA SER A 129 -0.09 11.42 18.46
C SER A 129 -1.57 11.17 18.69
N ILE A 130 -2.11 10.07 18.16
CA ILE A 130 -3.51 9.72 18.38
C ILE A 130 -3.71 9.17 19.80
N THR A 131 -4.93 9.31 20.35
CA THR A 131 -5.33 8.69 21.60
C THR A 131 -5.86 7.28 21.39
N LEU A 132 -5.98 6.48 22.46
CA LEU A 132 -6.61 5.16 22.40
C LEU A 132 -8.05 5.25 21.86
N GLU A 133 -8.83 6.22 22.33
CA GLU A 133 -10.20 6.43 21.86
C GLU A 133 -10.26 6.76 20.35
N GLN A 134 -9.31 7.54 19.83
CA GLN A 134 -9.21 7.79 18.40
C GLN A 134 -8.85 6.52 17.63
N CYS A 135 -7.89 5.76 18.13
CA CYS A 135 -7.50 4.48 17.56
C CYS A 135 -8.69 3.50 17.50
N GLU A 136 -9.44 3.36 18.60
CA GLU A 136 -10.62 2.50 18.66
C GLU A 136 -11.67 2.88 17.62
N ARG A 137 -11.97 4.18 17.44
CA ARG A 137 -12.89 4.64 16.39
C ARG A 137 -12.38 4.33 14.98
N MET A 138 -11.08 4.49 14.73
CA MET A 138 -10.46 4.15 13.45
C MET A 138 -10.57 2.64 13.16
N LEU A 139 -10.34 1.80 14.18
CA LEU A 139 -10.50 0.36 14.11
C LEU A 139 -11.96 -0.04 13.83
N ASP A 140 -12.92 0.62 14.50
CA ASP A 140 -14.36 0.37 14.29
C ASP A 140 -14.80 0.76 12.86
N ALA A 141 -14.26 1.85 12.32
CA ALA A 141 -14.50 2.24 10.94
C ALA A 141 -13.96 1.21 9.94
N PHE A 142 -12.79 0.64 10.22
CA PHE A 142 -12.19 -0.42 9.40
C PHE A 142 -13.03 -1.70 9.43
N VAL A 143 -13.46 -2.13 10.61
CA VAL A 143 -14.35 -3.29 10.75
C VAL A 143 -15.71 -3.05 10.07
N ALA A 144 -16.25 -1.83 10.16
CA ALA A 144 -17.50 -1.50 9.47
C ALA A 144 -17.39 -1.58 7.95
N ALA A 145 -16.24 -1.18 7.40
CA ALA A 145 -15.97 -1.25 5.96
C ALA A 145 -15.73 -2.67 5.45
N GLU A 146 -15.05 -3.53 6.24
CA GLU A 146 -14.52 -4.82 5.80
C GLU A 146 -15.17 -6.04 6.45
N GLY A 147 -15.87 -5.88 7.56
CA GLY A 147 -16.44 -6.98 8.36
C GLY A 147 -15.37 -7.74 9.14
N GLU A 148 -14.55 -8.51 8.49
CA GLU A 148 -13.41 -9.25 9.05
C GLU A 148 -12.09 -8.81 8.38
N PRO A 149 -11.53 -7.65 8.76
CA PRO A 149 -10.30 -7.16 8.15
C PRO A 149 -9.16 -8.16 8.24
N GLU A 150 -8.44 -8.35 7.14
CA GLU A 150 -7.33 -9.31 7.13
C GLU A 150 -6.09 -8.76 7.81
N VAL A 151 -5.68 -7.54 7.46
CA VAL A 151 -4.43 -6.96 7.95
C VAL A 151 -4.61 -5.51 8.36
N LEU A 152 -4.16 -5.20 9.56
CA LEU A 152 -3.97 -3.84 10.06
C LEU A 152 -2.48 -3.56 10.25
N MET A 153 -2.01 -2.40 9.80
CA MET A 153 -0.64 -1.95 10.02
C MET A 153 -0.60 -0.67 10.85
N PHE A 154 0.07 -0.71 11.99
CA PHE A 154 0.44 0.50 12.70
C PHE A 154 1.71 1.11 12.12
N SER A 155 1.62 2.37 11.73
CA SER A 155 2.65 3.15 11.06
C SER A 155 2.71 4.57 11.66
N GLY A 156 3.21 5.52 10.90
CA GLY A 156 3.33 6.93 11.27
C GLY A 156 4.75 7.42 11.11
N GLY A 157 5.29 8.13 12.10
CA GLY A 157 6.72 8.36 12.18
C GLY A 157 7.43 7.07 12.60
N GLU A 158 7.39 6.78 13.89
CA GLU A 158 7.83 5.48 14.42
C GLU A 158 6.78 4.99 15.44
N PRO A 159 6.00 3.96 15.13
CA PRO A 159 4.92 3.52 16.01
C PRO A 159 5.41 2.95 17.34
N THR A 160 6.60 2.34 17.36
CA THR A 160 7.13 1.71 18.59
C THR A 160 7.49 2.71 19.68
N ILE A 161 7.65 4.01 19.37
CA ILE A 161 7.86 5.03 20.41
C ILE A 161 6.57 5.59 21.00
N HIS A 162 5.41 5.24 20.42
CA HIS A 162 4.12 5.65 20.96
C HIS A 162 3.88 4.99 22.31
N LYS A 163 3.48 5.77 23.32
CA LYS A 163 3.34 5.28 24.71
C LYS A 163 2.27 4.20 24.86
N GLN A 164 1.22 4.27 24.06
CA GLN A 164 0.06 3.36 24.09
C GLN A 164 0.09 2.31 22.97
N ILE A 165 1.22 2.05 22.34
CA ILE A 165 1.27 1.11 21.19
C ILE A 165 0.78 -0.29 21.56
N MET A 166 1.05 -0.75 22.78
CA MET A 166 0.54 -2.05 23.26
C MET A 166 -0.98 -2.03 23.45
N ASP A 167 -1.53 -0.93 23.97
CA ASP A 167 -2.99 -0.76 24.09
C ASP A 167 -3.66 -0.76 22.72
N PHE A 168 -3.03 -0.16 21.70
CA PHE A 168 -3.54 -0.16 20.32
C PHE A 168 -3.55 -1.56 19.71
N ILE A 169 -2.51 -2.35 19.96
CA ILE A 169 -2.45 -3.75 19.52
C ILE A 169 -3.55 -4.55 20.21
N ASP A 170 -3.73 -4.39 21.53
CA ASP A 170 -4.75 -5.08 22.29
C ASP A 170 -6.16 -4.68 21.81
N ALA A 171 -6.39 -3.40 21.51
CA ALA A 171 -7.65 -2.90 20.94
C ALA A 171 -7.92 -3.48 19.52
N ALA A 172 -6.90 -3.62 18.69
CA ALA A 172 -7.02 -4.26 17.38
C ALA A 172 -7.37 -5.74 17.51
N GLN A 173 -6.71 -6.46 18.43
CA GLN A 173 -6.97 -7.87 18.69
C GLN A 173 -8.30 -8.16 19.40
N ALA A 174 -8.94 -7.15 19.98
CA ALA A 174 -10.29 -7.26 20.51
C ALA A 174 -11.38 -7.22 19.41
N ARG A 175 -10.99 -6.99 18.17
CA ARG A 175 -11.84 -6.93 16.97
C ARG A 175 -11.53 -8.10 16.05
N PRO A 176 -12.38 -8.40 15.04
CA PRO A 176 -12.17 -9.50 14.09
C PRO A 176 -11.07 -9.18 13.06
N ILE A 177 -9.96 -8.59 13.51
CA ILE A 177 -8.78 -8.29 12.69
C ILE A 177 -7.80 -9.46 12.83
N LYS A 178 -7.46 -10.11 11.71
CA LYS A 178 -6.70 -11.37 11.71
C LYS A 178 -5.23 -11.15 12.02
N ALA A 179 -4.66 -10.05 11.53
CA ALA A 179 -3.25 -9.77 11.66
C ALA A 179 -2.97 -8.29 11.97
N VAL A 180 -2.05 -8.05 12.89
CA VAL A 180 -1.52 -6.72 13.23
C VAL A 180 -0.05 -6.66 12.87
N ILE A 181 0.35 -5.65 12.11
CA ILE A 181 1.72 -5.44 11.67
C ILE A 181 2.26 -4.13 12.25
N LEU A 182 3.51 -4.14 12.72
CA LEU A 182 4.24 -2.94 13.10
C LEU A 182 5.24 -2.57 12.01
N ASN A 183 5.03 -1.42 11.36
CA ASN A 183 5.99 -0.84 10.41
C ASN A 183 7.02 -0.02 11.19
N THR A 184 8.24 -0.54 11.34
CA THR A 184 9.22 0.04 12.26
C THR A 184 10.63 0.15 11.67
N ASN A 185 11.37 1.14 12.14
CA ASN A 185 12.79 1.27 11.87
C ASN A 185 13.66 0.29 12.69
N GLY A 186 13.09 -0.44 13.64
CA GLY A 186 13.74 -1.50 14.41
C GLY A 186 14.62 -1.04 15.57
N ILE A 187 14.76 0.25 15.83
CA ILE A 187 15.65 0.75 16.92
C ILE A 187 15.19 0.20 18.27
N ARG A 188 13.90 0.26 18.56
CA ARG A 188 13.37 -0.27 19.81
C ARG A 188 13.45 -1.78 19.89
N LEU A 189 13.21 -2.49 18.79
CA LEU A 189 13.37 -3.95 18.75
C LEU A 189 14.80 -4.40 19.06
N ALA A 190 15.79 -3.62 18.63
CA ALA A 190 17.20 -3.89 18.89
C ALA A 190 17.65 -3.60 20.34
N SER A 191 16.98 -2.67 21.05
CA SER A 191 17.43 -2.16 22.35
C SER A 191 16.56 -2.60 23.53
N ASP A 192 15.29 -2.97 23.31
CA ASP A 192 14.29 -3.27 24.33
C ASP A 192 13.75 -4.71 24.16
N ARG A 193 14.48 -5.68 24.75
CA ARG A 193 14.08 -7.09 24.68
C ARG A 193 12.74 -7.37 25.37
N GLN A 194 12.39 -6.57 26.40
CA GLN A 194 11.10 -6.74 27.07
C GLN A 194 9.95 -6.36 26.12
N PHE A 195 10.09 -5.27 25.38
CA PHE A 195 9.12 -4.87 24.36
C PHE A 195 8.92 -5.96 23.30
N VAL A 196 10.01 -6.60 22.85
CA VAL A 196 9.93 -7.73 21.90
C VAL A 196 9.20 -8.93 22.51
N ALA A 197 9.49 -9.26 23.78
CA ALA A 197 8.81 -10.33 24.49
C ALA A 197 7.30 -10.04 24.70
N ASP A 198 6.95 -8.79 25.01
CA ASP A 198 5.57 -8.35 25.18
C ASP A 198 4.77 -8.42 23.88
N LEU A 199 5.41 -8.15 22.73
CA LEU A 199 4.82 -8.37 21.40
C LEU A 199 4.56 -9.86 21.15
N ALA A 200 5.58 -10.70 21.38
CA ALA A 200 5.48 -12.14 21.18
C ALA A 200 4.40 -12.79 22.06
N ALA A 201 4.25 -12.32 23.30
CA ALA A 201 3.21 -12.79 24.23
C ALA A 201 1.77 -12.53 23.75
N ARG A 202 1.58 -11.63 22.77
CA ARG A 202 0.28 -11.31 22.18
C ARG A 202 -0.06 -12.16 20.95
N ILE A 203 0.87 -12.98 20.48
CA ILE A 203 0.60 -13.95 19.40
C ILE A 203 -0.29 -15.05 19.96
N ARG A 204 -1.43 -15.30 19.33
CA ARG A 204 -2.38 -16.34 19.71
C ARG A 204 -3.13 -16.84 18.47
N PRO A 205 -3.74 -18.03 18.51
CA PRO A 205 -4.50 -18.57 17.39
C PRO A 205 -5.55 -17.54 16.87
N GLY A 206 -5.52 -17.28 15.57
CA GLY A 206 -6.40 -16.31 14.91
C GLY A 206 -5.98 -14.83 15.05
N HIS A 207 -4.88 -14.53 15.77
CA HIS A 207 -4.36 -13.17 15.94
C HIS A 207 -2.84 -13.16 15.77
N HIS A 208 -2.42 -12.76 14.59
CA HIS A 208 -1.01 -12.65 14.25
C HIS A 208 -0.42 -11.28 14.61
N ILE A 209 0.85 -11.26 15.01
CA ILE A 209 1.68 -10.05 15.09
C ILE A 209 2.90 -10.24 14.18
N GLY A 210 3.04 -9.35 13.22
CA GLY A 210 4.17 -9.32 12.29
C GLY A 210 4.99 -8.04 12.40
N ILE A 211 6.25 -8.12 12.07
CA ILE A 211 7.15 -6.97 12.02
C ILE A 211 7.46 -6.62 10.55
N TYR A 212 7.18 -5.39 10.14
CA TYR A 212 7.53 -4.84 8.84
C TYR A 212 8.77 -3.96 9.05
N LEU A 213 9.95 -4.61 8.97
CA LEU A 213 11.22 -4.00 9.35
C LEU A 213 11.87 -3.30 8.16
N GLN A 214 12.06 -2.00 8.27
CA GLN A 214 12.83 -1.24 7.30
C GLN A 214 14.26 -1.79 7.20
N PHE A 215 14.66 -2.30 6.03
CA PHE A 215 15.95 -2.95 5.79
C PHE A 215 16.41 -2.68 4.35
N ASP A 216 17.19 -1.61 4.14
CA ASP A 216 17.45 -1.09 2.80
C ASP A 216 18.69 -1.71 2.12
N GLY A 217 19.51 -2.48 2.86
CA GLY A 217 20.72 -3.12 2.33
C GLY A 217 21.80 -3.32 3.38
N PHE A 218 23.01 -3.62 2.91
CA PHE A 218 24.19 -3.90 3.74
C PHE A 218 25.24 -2.80 3.67
N ASP A 219 25.12 -1.91 2.67
CA ASP A 219 26.08 -0.85 2.46
C ASP A 219 25.86 0.31 3.46
N GLU A 220 26.93 0.79 4.09
CA GLU A 220 26.84 1.95 4.98
C GLU A 220 26.31 3.19 4.25
N ARG A 221 26.72 3.37 3.00
CA ARG A 221 26.27 4.47 2.16
C ARG A 221 24.75 4.44 1.99
N THR A 222 24.17 3.28 1.69
CA THR A 222 22.71 3.08 1.57
C THR A 222 21.99 3.56 2.83
N HIS A 223 22.44 3.13 4.01
CA HIS A 223 21.82 3.54 5.28
C HIS A 223 21.95 5.05 5.53
N ARG A 224 23.09 5.66 5.22
CA ARG A 224 23.30 7.09 5.43
C ARG A 224 22.49 7.94 4.47
N GLU A 225 22.39 7.56 3.20
CA GLU A 225 21.67 8.33 2.19
C GLU A 225 20.16 8.17 2.32
N ILE A 226 19.63 6.99 2.69
CA ILE A 226 18.20 6.77 2.87
C ILE A 226 17.75 7.17 4.29
N ARG A 227 18.49 6.75 5.34
CA ARG A 227 18.05 6.88 6.73
C ARG A 227 18.79 7.97 7.54
N GLY A 228 19.80 8.59 6.95
CA GLY A 228 20.62 9.62 7.60
C GLY A 228 21.62 9.07 8.62
N LYS A 229 21.63 7.75 8.86
CA LYS A 229 22.44 7.12 9.90
C LYS A 229 22.74 5.67 9.55
N ASP A 230 23.94 5.19 9.90
CA ASP A 230 24.25 3.76 9.80
C ASP A 230 23.43 2.96 10.83
N LEU A 231 22.57 2.08 10.35
CA LEU A 231 21.65 1.27 11.15
C LEU A 231 21.93 -0.24 11.02
N ARG A 232 22.99 -0.67 10.32
CA ARG A 232 23.27 -2.07 10.03
C ARG A 232 23.29 -2.95 11.28
N GLU A 233 24.01 -2.53 12.31
CA GLU A 233 24.08 -3.27 13.58
C GLU A 233 22.73 -3.26 14.34
N ILE A 234 21.98 -2.18 14.25
CA ILE A 234 20.62 -2.09 14.82
C ILE A 234 19.69 -3.09 14.13
N LYS A 235 19.75 -3.16 12.78
CA LYS A 235 18.91 -4.10 12.01
C LYS A 235 19.25 -5.54 12.37
N ARG A 236 20.54 -5.88 12.42
CA ARG A 236 21.00 -7.21 12.83
C ARG A 236 20.44 -7.59 14.21
N ARG A 237 20.63 -6.75 15.24
CA ARG A 237 20.14 -7.03 16.59
C ARG A 237 18.60 -7.09 16.66
N ALA A 238 17.90 -6.26 15.90
CA ALA A 238 16.44 -6.32 15.84
C ALA A 238 15.97 -7.67 15.29
N LEU A 239 16.60 -8.17 14.22
CA LEU A 239 16.32 -9.48 13.63
C LEU A 239 16.62 -10.62 14.61
N ASP A 240 17.80 -10.61 15.26
CA ASP A 240 18.18 -11.60 16.25
C ASP A 240 17.17 -11.66 17.42
N ASN A 241 16.77 -10.50 17.96
CA ASN A 241 15.78 -10.42 19.03
C ASN A 241 14.39 -10.92 18.59
N CYS A 242 13.97 -10.62 17.35
CA CYS A 242 12.73 -11.17 16.80
C CYS A 242 12.78 -12.69 16.65
N ALA A 243 13.90 -13.24 16.18
CA ALA A 243 14.10 -14.68 16.06
C ALA A 243 14.05 -15.40 17.41
N GLU A 244 14.76 -14.86 18.43
CA GLU A 244 14.74 -15.41 19.79
C GLU A 244 13.33 -15.41 20.40
N ALA A 245 12.50 -14.43 20.04
CA ALA A 245 11.13 -14.29 20.55
C ALA A 245 10.07 -15.02 19.70
N GLY A 246 10.44 -15.58 18.53
CA GLY A 246 9.48 -16.23 17.63
C GLY A 246 8.60 -15.26 16.83
N LEU A 247 8.99 -13.99 16.71
CA LEU A 247 8.30 -13.00 15.86
C LEU A 247 8.68 -13.19 14.40
N THR A 248 7.70 -13.07 13.52
CA THR A 248 7.94 -13.10 12.06
C THR A 248 8.22 -11.70 11.52
N VAL A 249 9.14 -11.63 10.57
CA VAL A 249 9.64 -10.38 10.00
C VAL A 249 9.50 -10.39 8.47
N THR A 250 9.00 -9.28 7.93
CA THR A 250 9.16 -8.89 6.53
C THR A 250 10.29 -7.85 6.44
N LEU A 251 11.32 -8.12 5.65
CA LEU A 251 12.33 -7.11 5.33
C LEU A 251 11.78 -6.15 4.29
N VAL A 252 11.91 -4.87 4.52
CA VAL A 252 11.37 -3.83 3.62
C VAL A 252 12.49 -2.90 3.17
N ALA A 253 12.77 -2.91 1.88
CA ALA A 253 13.76 -2.04 1.29
C ALA A 253 13.10 -0.92 0.46
N ALA A 254 13.39 0.33 0.82
CA ALA A 254 13.22 1.44 -0.10
C ALA A 254 14.36 1.38 -1.12
N VAL A 255 14.02 1.24 -2.42
CA VAL A 255 15.01 1.03 -3.47
C VAL A 255 15.15 2.27 -4.33
N GLU A 256 16.37 2.81 -4.37
CA GLU A 256 16.73 3.99 -5.16
C GLU A 256 17.76 3.63 -6.22
N ARG A 257 17.57 4.14 -7.45
CA ARG A 257 18.43 3.87 -8.59
C ARG A 257 19.87 4.33 -8.35
N GLY A 258 20.82 3.40 -8.56
CA GLY A 258 22.25 3.67 -8.38
C GLY A 258 22.71 3.81 -6.93
N LEU A 259 21.83 3.53 -5.97
CA LEU A 259 22.16 3.54 -4.56
C LEU A 259 22.17 2.11 -3.97
N ASN A 260 21.05 1.40 -4.01
CA ASN A 260 20.93 0.05 -3.46
C ASN A 260 20.20 -0.95 -4.38
N ASP A 261 19.92 -0.57 -5.60
CA ASP A 261 19.34 -1.44 -6.63
C ASP A 261 20.22 -2.64 -6.99
N HIS A 262 21.50 -2.60 -6.61
CA HIS A 262 22.46 -3.72 -6.74
C HIS A 262 22.45 -4.69 -5.55
N GLU A 263 21.77 -4.38 -4.45
CA GLU A 263 21.73 -5.19 -3.22
C GLU A 263 20.52 -6.14 -3.13
N LEU A 264 19.59 -6.13 -4.10
CA LEU A 264 18.33 -6.88 -4.02
C LEU A 264 18.55 -8.38 -3.82
N GLY A 265 19.46 -8.96 -4.58
CA GLY A 265 19.81 -10.38 -4.45
C GLY A 265 20.42 -10.72 -3.09
N ALA A 266 21.25 -9.84 -2.53
CA ALA A 266 21.85 -10.03 -1.21
C ALA A 266 20.78 -9.95 -0.11
N ILE A 267 19.81 -9.03 -0.20
CA ILE A 267 18.68 -8.92 0.74
C ILE A 267 17.82 -10.19 0.70
N ILE A 268 17.51 -10.72 -0.49
CA ILE A 268 16.74 -11.96 -0.65
C ILE A 268 17.48 -13.13 0.00
N ARG A 269 18.78 -13.33 -0.31
CA ARG A 269 19.58 -14.41 0.28
C ARG A 269 19.62 -14.31 1.81
N HIS A 270 19.80 -13.12 2.34
CA HIS A 270 19.79 -12.89 3.77
C HIS A 270 18.43 -13.20 4.39
N GLY A 271 17.34 -12.78 3.75
CA GLY A 271 15.99 -13.06 4.22
C GLY A 271 15.69 -14.56 4.29
N ILE A 272 16.04 -15.31 3.23
CA ILE A 272 15.85 -16.77 3.19
C ILE A 272 16.68 -17.47 4.27
N ALA A 273 17.91 -17.00 4.51
CA ALA A 273 18.80 -17.61 5.50
C ALA A 273 18.44 -17.29 6.96
N HIS A 274 17.65 -16.23 7.21
CA HIS A 274 17.37 -15.75 8.57
C HIS A 274 16.07 -16.36 9.14
N PRO A 275 16.09 -17.03 10.32
CA PRO A 275 14.96 -17.80 10.84
C PRO A 275 13.71 -16.96 11.17
N ALA A 276 13.83 -15.65 11.45
CA ALA A 276 12.69 -14.78 11.69
C ALA A 276 12.03 -14.29 10.40
N VAL A 277 12.75 -14.29 9.27
CA VAL A 277 12.26 -13.66 8.03
C VAL A 277 11.39 -14.62 7.24
N ARG A 278 10.23 -14.13 6.79
CA ARG A 278 9.27 -14.89 5.98
C ARG A 278 9.02 -14.24 4.62
N SER A 279 9.41 -12.99 4.46
CA SER A 279 9.23 -12.27 3.19
C SER A 279 10.17 -11.09 3.06
N VAL A 280 10.33 -10.64 1.81
CA VAL A 280 11.01 -9.39 1.46
C VAL A 280 10.06 -8.54 0.64
N ALA A 281 9.97 -7.25 0.95
CA ALA A 281 9.22 -6.26 0.19
C ALA A 281 10.16 -5.20 -0.38
N PHE A 282 10.18 -5.04 -1.68
CA PHE A 282 10.92 -3.98 -2.37
C PHE A 282 9.97 -2.87 -2.77
N GLN A 283 10.32 -1.64 -2.43
CA GLN A 283 9.54 -0.45 -2.71
C GLN A 283 10.41 0.56 -3.46
N PRO A 284 10.26 0.71 -4.79
CA PRO A 284 10.86 1.83 -5.49
C PRO A 284 10.54 3.13 -4.77
N VAL A 285 11.53 3.99 -4.57
CA VAL A 285 11.34 5.27 -3.88
C VAL A 285 10.31 6.12 -4.63
N THR A 286 9.28 6.55 -3.91
CA THR A 286 8.25 7.47 -4.40
C THR A 286 8.59 8.90 -4.01
N HIS A 287 8.19 9.85 -4.82
CA HIS A 287 8.50 11.27 -4.64
C HIS A 287 7.32 12.00 -3.98
N ALA A 288 6.92 11.45 -2.83
CA ALA A 288 5.98 12.04 -1.89
C ALA A 288 6.69 12.27 -0.54
N GLY A 289 6.25 13.25 0.22
CA GLY A 289 6.87 13.63 1.49
C GLY A 289 8.27 14.23 1.29
N ARG A 290 9.23 13.80 2.12
CA ARG A 290 10.63 14.23 2.06
C ARG A 290 11.44 13.26 1.20
N HIS A 291 12.08 13.80 0.17
CA HIS A 291 12.91 13.04 -0.76
C HIS A 291 14.03 13.91 -1.32
N VAL A 292 15.08 13.28 -1.85
CA VAL A 292 16.12 13.97 -2.59
C VAL A 292 15.61 14.47 -3.95
N GLN A 293 16.34 15.38 -4.58
CA GLN A 293 16.01 15.83 -5.94
C GLN A 293 16.10 14.65 -6.91
N PHE A 294 15.10 14.53 -7.78
CA PHE A 294 14.99 13.43 -8.74
C PHE A 294 14.48 13.91 -10.10
N ASP A 295 14.65 13.05 -11.10
CA ASP A 295 14.03 13.20 -12.42
C ASP A 295 12.92 12.14 -12.57
N PRO A 296 11.64 12.53 -12.77
CA PRO A 296 10.53 11.60 -12.91
C PRO A 296 10.66 10.67 -14.14
N LEU A 297 11.55 10.97 -15.09
CA LEU A 297 11.81 10.14 -16.27
C LEU A 297 12.82 9.01 -16.00
N THR A 298 13.54 9.05 -14.89
CA THR A 298 14.61 8.08 -14.58
C THR A 298 14.37 7.27 -13.30
N ARG A 299 13.18 7.37 -12.69
CA ARG A 299 12.82 6.59 -11.49
C ARG A 299 12.92 5.08 -11.73
N LEU A 300 13.07 4.30 -10.65
CA LEU A 300 12.85 2.85 -10.69
C LEU A 300 11.36 2.55 -10.76
N THR A 301 11.01 1.48 -11.46
CA THR A 301 9.66 0.95 -11.57
C THR A 301 9.61 -0.51 -11.11
N ASN A 302 8.42 -1.06 -11.00
CA ASN A 302 8.20 -2.46 -10.65
C ASN A 302 9.00 -3.41 -11.56
N SER A 303 8.96 -3.21 -12.89
CA SER A 303 9.69 -4.04 -13.85
C SER A 303 11.22 -3.93 -13.71
N ASP A 304 11.74 -2.75 -13.39
CA ASP A 304 13.19 -2.59 -13.15
C ASP A 304 13.67 -3.47 -11.99
N ILE A 305 12.88 -3.53 -10.90
CA ILE A 305 13.16 -4.37 -9.72
C ILE A 305 13.12 -5.86 -10.10
N ILE A 306 12.11 -6.29 -10.87
CA ILE A 306 11.98 -7.69 -11.34
C ILE A 306 13.21 -8.09 -12.16
N HIS A 307 13.57 -7.27 -13.15
CA HIS A 307 14.75 -7.54 -13.97
C HIS A 307 16.05 -7.54 -13.16
N ALA A 308 16.18 -6.63 -12.19
CA ALA A 308 17.36 -6.58 -11.33
C ALA A 308 17.47 -7.82 -10.44
N ILE A 309 16.36 -8.34 -9.88
CA ILE A 309 16.34 -9.58 -9.10
C ILE A 309 16.75 -10.76 -9.99
N ALA A 310 16.16 -10.89 -11.18
CA ALA A 310 16.49 -11.97 -12.11
C ALA A 310 17.96 -11.91 -12.56
N ALA A 311 18.51 -10.72 -12.78
CA ALA A 311 19.92 -10.54 -13.14
C ALA A 311 20.89 -10.84 -11.97
N GLN A 312 20.52 -10.52 -10.72
CA GLN A 312 21.36 -10.76 -9.54
C GLN A 312 21.28 -12.21 -9.02
N LEU A 313 20.20 -12.91 -9.31
CA LEU A 313 19.94 -14.28 -8.88
C LEU A 313 19.47 -15.18 -10.05
N PRO A 314 20.25 -15.28 -11.15
CA PRO A 314 19.80 -15.96 -12.37
C PRO A 314 19.55 -17.46 -12.20
N ASP A 315 20.19 -18.09 -11.20
CA ASP A 315 19.97 -19.51 -10.86
C ASP A 315 18.63 -19.72 -10.14
N TRP A 316 18.09 -18.68 -9.50
CA TRP A 316 16.86 -18.74 -8.72
C TRP A 316 15.66 -18.18 -9.48
N PHE A 317 15.81 -17.06 -10.20
CA PHE A 317 14.70 -16.30 -10.76
C PHE A 317 14.84 -15.98 -12.24
N ARG A 318 13.67 -15.93 -12.88
CA ARG A 318 13.40 -15.31 -14.17
C ARG A 318 12.38 -14.18 -13.96
N ALA A 319 12.25 -13.27 -14.92
CA ALA A 319 11.28 -12.19 -14.83
C ALA A 319 9.83 -12.69 -14.80
N ASP A 320 9.54 -13.79 -15.50
CA ASP A 320 8.22 -14.44 -15.57
C ASP A 320 7.83 -15.26 -14.31
N ASP A 321 8.73 -15.38 -13.34
CA ASP A 321 8.37 -15.92 -12.02
C ASP A 321 7.57 -14.93 -11.16
N PHE A 322 7.51 -13.66 -11.57
CA PHE A 322 6.78 -12.60 -10.88
C PHE A 322 5.48 -12.29 -11.61
N PHE A 323 4.38 -12.25 -10.87
CA PHE A 323 3.08 -11.95 -11.45
C PHE A 323 2.38 -10.82 -10.69
N PRO A 324 1.54 -10.02 -11.39
CA PRO A 324 0.73 -8.98 -10.75
C PRO A 324 -0.29 -9.56 -9.79
N VAL A 325 -0.51 -8.88 -8.66
CA VAL A 325 -1.59 -9.22 -7.73
C VAL A 325 -2.94 -8.81 -8.35
N PRO A 326 -3.84 -9.76 -8.65
CA PRO A 326 -5.01 -9.47 -9.51
C PRO A 326 -6.07 -8.56 -8.89
N CYS A 327 -6.15 -8.48 -7.57
CA CYS A 327 -7.10 -7.58 -6.89
C CYS A 327 -6.68 -6.11 -7.00
N CYS A 328 -5.39 -5.84 -7.15
CA CYS A 328 -4.84 -4.50 -7.33
C CYS A 328 -4.83 -4.10 -8.81
N PHE A 329 -4.44 -2.88 -9.11
CA PHE A 329 -4.10 -2.52 -10.49
C PHE A 329 -2.79 -3.23 -10.88
N PRO A 330 -2.69 -3.82 -12.08
CA PRO A 330 -1.61 -4.77 -12.41
C PRO A 330 -0.19 -4.25 -12.26
N THR A 331 0.03 -2.96 -12.46
CA THR A 331 1.35 -2.33 -12.33
C THR A 331 1.69 -1.90 -10.92
N CYS A 332 0.72 -1.99 -9.98
CA CYS A 332 0.90 -1.55 -8.60
C CYS A 332 1.78 -2.50 -7.80
N ARG A 333 1.55 -3.81 -7.95
CA ARG A 333 2.18 -4.83 -7.12
C ARG A 333 2.43 -6.11 -7.88
N SER A 334 3.66 -6.62 -7.77
CA SER A 334 4.04 -7.94 -8.25
C SER A 334 4.52 -8.80 -7.09
N VAL A 335 4.30 -10.10 -7.20
CA VAL A 335 4.65 -11.06 -6.16
C VAL A 335 5.22 -12.34 -6.77
N THR A 336 6.11 -12.99 -6.06
CA THR A 336 6.43 -14.40 -6.25
C THR A 336 6.46 -15.12 -4.91
N TYR A 337 6.00 -16.35 -4.91
CA TYR A 337 6.08 -17.26 -3.77
C TYR A 337 7.12 -18.33 -4.06
N LEU A 338 7.89 -18.67 -3.05
CA LEU A 338 9.01 -19.56 -3.15
C LEU A 338 8.84 -20.73 -2.19
N LEU A 339 9.31 -21.87 -2.64
CA LEU A 339 9.66 -23.00 -1.78
C LEU A 339 11.16 -23.01 -1.65
N THR A 340 11.67 -23.11 -0.43
CA THR A 340 13.11 -23.11 -0.18
C THR A 340 13.49 -24.04 0.97
N ASP A 341 14.61 -24.72 0.82
CA ASP A 341 15.28 -25.47 1.87
C ASP A 341 16.49 -24.69 2.46
N GLY A 342 16.65 -23.44 2.06
CA GLY A 342 17.77 -22.57 2.42
C GLY A 342 18.90 -22.54 1.38
N GLU A 343 19.07 -23.57 0.58
CA GLU A 343 20.08 -23.67 -0.49
C GLU A 343 19.44 -23.57 -1.88
N SER A 344 18.33 -24.26 -2.07
CA SER A 344 17.57 -24.30 -3.31
C SER A 344 16.32 -23.44 -3.19
N VAL A 345 15.96 -22.79 -4.28
CA VAL A 345 14.76 -21.95 -4.39
C VAL A 345 13.96 -22.37 -5.61
N LEU A 346 12.67 -22.63 -5.40
CA LEU A 346 11.74 -22.97 -6.46
C LEU A 346 10.54 -22.00 -6.45
N PRO A 347 10.43 -21.08 -7.43
CA PRO A 347 9.25 -20.26 -7.57
C PRO A 347 7.99 -21.07 -7.86
N ILE A 348 6.94 -20.85 -7.06
CA ILE A 348 5.65 -21.56 -7.20
C ILE A 348 4.99 -21.34 -8.58
N PRO A 349 5.12 -20.14 -9.23
CA PRO A 349 4.58 -19.94 -10.58
C PRO A 349 5.11 -20.92 -11.64
N ARG A 350 6.26 -21.56 -11.40
CA ARG A 350 6.78 -22.61 -12.30
C ARG A 350 6.07 -23.95 -12.12
N LEU A 351 5.39 -24.16 -10.98
CA LEU A 351 4.64 -25.37 -10.67
C LEU A 351 3.16 -25.24 -11.01
N LEU A 352 2.62 -24.02 -10.88
CA LEU A 352 1.22 -23.71 -11.09
C LEU A 352 1.12 -22.59 -12.10
N ALA A 353 0.40 -22.84 -13.20
CA ALA A 353 0.05 -21.79 -14.14
C ALA A 353 -0.95 -20.83 -13.46
N VAL A 354 -0.42 -19.79 -12.80
CA VAL A 354 -1.25 -18.79 -12.08
C VAL A 354 -2.35 -18.23 -12.98
N GLU A 355 -2.07 -18.15 -14.27
CA GLU A 355 -3.01 -17.67 -15.30
C GLU A 355 -4.26 -18.55 -15.44
N ASP A 356 -4.14 -19.85 -15.33
CA ASP A 356 -5.27 -20.78 -15.41
C ASP A 356 -6.25 -20.55 -14.25
N TYR A 357 -5.76 -20.11 -13.09
CA TYR A 357 -6.59 -19.77 -11.95
C TYR A 357 -7.23 -18.38 -12.08
N LEU A 358 -6.63 -17.45 -12.82
CA LEU A 358 -7.22 -16.14 -13.07
C LEU A 358 -8.53 -16.23 -13.86
N ASP A 359 -8.64 -17.18 -14.78
CA ASP A 359 -9.85 -17.38 -15.54
C ASP A 359 -11.00 -17.95 -14.69
N TYR A 360 -10.68 -18.72 -13.65
CA TYR A 360 -11.66 -19.13 -12.63
C TYR A 360 -12.17 -17.95 -11.81
N VAL A 361 -11.33 -16.99 -11.48
CA VAL A 361 -11.73 -15.76 -10.75
C VAL A 361 -12.54 -14.82 -11.62
N SER A 362 -12.27 -14.77 -12.94
CA SER A 362 -12.97 -13.89 -13.86
C SER A 362 -14.21 -14.49 -14.49
N ASN A 363 -14.33 -15.82 -14.52
CA ASN A 363 -15.40 -16.51 -15.22
C ASN A 363 -16.58 -16.71 -14.27
N ARG A 364 -17.66 -15.94 -14.50
CA ARG A 364 -18.93 -16.03 -13.77
C ARG A 364 -19.62 -17.41 -13.88
N VAL A 365 -19.05 -18.36 -14.57
CA VAL A 365 -19.62 -19.67 -14.85
C VAL A 365 -19.40 -20.68 -13.74
N ILE A 366 -18.45 -20.42 -12.82
CA ILE A 366 -18.22 -21.32 -11.69
C ILE A 366 -18.82 -20.70 -10.42
N PRO A 367 -19.84 -21.34 -9.85
CA PRO A 367 -20.53 -20.80 -8.69
C PRO A 367 -19.83 -21.09 -7.36
N ASP A 368 -18.58 -21.53 -7.34
CA ASP A 368 -17.92 -21.82 -6.07
C ASP A 368 -17.34 -20.55 -5.45
N LEU A 369 -18.19 -19.88 -4.67
CA LEU A 369 -17.82 -18.73 -3.88
C LEU A 369 -16.60 -19.02 -2.98
N ALA A 370 -16.48 -20.24 -2.46
CA ALA A 370 -15.42 -20.62 -1.54
C ALA A 370 -14.02 -20.62 -2.23
N ILE A 371 -13.95 -21.10 -3.47
CA ILE A 371 -12.70 -21.07 -4.26
C ILE A 371 -12.32 -19.62 -4.58
N ARG A 372 -13.29 -18.82 -5.02
CA ARG A 372 -13.07 -17.42 -5.31
C ARG A 372 -12.58 -16.67 -4.08
N GLU A 373 -13.27 -16.81 -2.95
CA GLU A 373 -12.88 -16.20 -1.69
C GLU A 373 -11.50 -16.68 -1.20
N ALA A 374 -11.19 -17.97 -1.37
CA ALA A 374 -9.88 -18.53 -1.01
C ALA A 374 -8.76 -17.93 -1.87
N LEU A 375 -8.96 -17.81 -3.18
CA LEU A 375 -7.99 -17.18 -4.08
C LEU A 375 -7.86 -15.68 -3.82
N GLU A 376 -8.95 -14.96 -3.60
CA GLU A 376 -8.93 -13.53 -3.26
C GLU A 376 -8.24 -13.29 -1.91
N LYS A 377 -8.50 -14.16 -0.91
CA LYS A 377 -7.80 -14.14 0.38
C LYS A 377 -6.32 -14.45 0.24
N LEU A 378 -5.94 -15.40 -0.60
CA LEU A 378 -4.53 -15.69 -0.90
C LEU A 378 -3.85 -14.46 -1.51
N TRP A 379 -4.47 -13.79 -2.46
CA TRP A 379 -3.92 -12.62 -3.11
C TRP A 379 -3.91 -11.37 -2.22
N SER A 380 -4.98 -11.16 -1.45
CA SER A 380 -5.03 -10.08 -0.45
C SER A 380 -3.94 -10.23 0.60
N ALA A 381 -3.70 -11.46 1.01
CA ALA A 381 -2.66 -11.79 1.98
C ALA A 381 -1.24 -11.70 1.41
N SER A 382 -1.06 -11.87 0.11
CA SER A 382 0.24 -11.67 -0.54
C SER A 382 0.72 -10.23 -0.41
N ALA A 383 -0.19 -9.32 -0.13
CA ALA A 383 0.14 -7.94 0.18
C ALA A 383 1.02 -7.79 1.43
N PHE A 384 0.93 -8.71 2.40
CA PHE A 384 1.53 -8.57 3.72
C PHE A 384 1.90 -9.94 4.28
N MET A 385 2.88 -10.56 3.65
CA MET A 385 3.41 -11.83 4.13
C MET A 385 4.21 -11.63 5.41
N GLY A 386 3.99 -12.49 6.37
CA GLY A 386 4.60 -12.48 7.70
C GLY A 386 3.61 -12.68 8.84
N THR A 387 2.31 -12.82 8.54
CA THR A 387 1.26 -12.85 9.55
C THR A 387 0.57 -14.19 9.76
N GLU A 388 0.35 -14.96 8.72
CA GLU A 388 0.07 -16.40 8.83
C GLU A 388 1.10 -17.13 7.98
N THR A 389 1.37 -18.36 8.30
CA THR A 389 2.23 -19.14 7.40
C THR A 389 1.53 -19.19 6.05
N THR A 390 2.21 -18.80 5.00
CA THR A 390 1.74 -18.90 3.60
C THR A 390 1.13 -20.27 3.33
N ALA A 391 1.60 -21.22 4.04
CA ALA A 391 1.23 -22.59 3.98
C ALA A 391 -0.14 -22.93 4.58
N ASP A 392 -0.55 -22.34 5.69
CA ASP A 392 -1.92 -22.53 6.20
C ASP A 392 -2.95 -21.99 5.20
N ARG A 393 -2.56 -21.01 4.42
CA ARG A 393 -3.39 -20.41 3.35
C ARG A 393 -3.35 -21.25 2.08
N LEU A 394 -2.18 -21.71 1.66
CA LEU A 394 -2.04 -22.63 0.54
C LEU A 394 -2.71 -23.98 0.84
N ALA A 395 -2.63 -24.47 2.08
CA ALA A 395 -3.35 -25.68 2.50
C ALA A 395 -4.87 -25.49 2.41
N ARG A 396 -5.41 -24.33 2.84
CA ARG A 396 -6.84 -24.03 2.67
C ARG A 396 -7.27 -23.87 1.21
N VAL A 397 -6.39 -23.33 0.36
CA VAL A 397 -6.63 -23.27 -1.09
C VAL A 397 -6.57 -24.67 -1.70
N ALA A 398 -5.65 -25.51 -1.26
CA ALA A 398 -5.55 -26.91 -1.71
C ALA A 398 -6.76 -27.75 -1.25
N ASP A 399 -7.22 -27.56 -0.02
CA ASP A 399 -8.45 -28.20 0.49
C ASP A 399 -9.72 -27.76 -0.28
N ALA A 400 -9.72 -26.49 -0.75
CA ALA A 400 -10.81 -25.95 -1.59
C ALA A 400 -10.69 -26.37 -3.06
N LEU A 401 -9.48 -26.72 -3.53
CA LEU A 401 -9.22 -27.16 -4.90
C LEU A 401 -9.21 -28.71 -4.98
N ASP A 402 -10.26 -29.38 -4.61
CA ASP A 402 -10.41 -30.86 -4.74
C ASP A 402 -10.09 -31.40 -6.16
N CYS A 403 -9.70 -30.49 -7.07
CA CYS A 403 -9.20 -30.75 -8.42
C CYS A 403 -7.72 -31.23 -8.49
N ALA A 404 -6.93 -31.09 -7.42
CA ALA A 404 -5.53 -31.53 -7.43
C ALA A 404 -5.38 -33.04 -7.70
N ASN A 405 -6.36 -33.83 -7.29
CA ASN A 405 -6.44 -35.27 -7.58
C ASN A 405 -6.56 -35.58 -9.08
N ALA A 406 -7.02 -34.64 -9.91
CA ALA A 406 -7.17 -34.85 -11.35
C ALA A 406 -5.82 -34.79 -12.10
N CYS A 407 -4.80 -34.18 -11.52
CA CYS A 407 -3.49 -34.01 -12.15
C CYS A 407 -2.42 -34.97 -11.62
N GLY A 408 -2.75 -35.88 -10.66
CA GLY A 408 -1.82 -36.88 -10.13
C GLY A 408 -0.69 -36.31 -9.26
N ILE A 409 -0.83 -35.06 -8.80
CA ILE A 409 0.09 -34.41 -7.86
C ILE A 409 -0.57 -34.49 -6.48
N ASP A 410 0.07 -35.12 -5.52
CA ASP A 410 -0.36 -35.05 -4.12
C ASP A 410 -0.02 -33.67 -3.55
N LEU A 411 -0.83 -32.70 -3.93
CA LEU A 411 -0.68 -31.31 -3.54
C LEU A 411 -0.77 -31.13 -2.01
N PRO A 412 -1.71 -31.78 -1.28
CA PRO A 412 -1.75 -31.72 0.17
C PRO A 412 -0.48 -32.21 0.87
N GLU A 413 0.12 -33.33 0.44
CA GLU A 413 1.36 -33.82 1.03
C GLU A 413 2.55 -32.92 0.69
N MET A 414 2.62 -32.43 -0.52
CA MET A 414 3.62 -31.44 -0.94
C MET A 414 3.48 -30.15 -0.14
N LEU A 415 2.27 -29.61 -0.03
CA LEU A 415 1.99 -28.39 0.73
C LEU A 415 2.27 -28.57 2.23
N ALA A 416 1.94 -29.72 2.82
CA ALA A 416 2.24 -30.01 4.22
C ALA A 416 3.75 -30.04 4.51
N ARG A 417 4.57 -30.50 3.56
CA ARG A 417 6.03 -30.44 3.66
C ARG A 417 6.61 -29.05 3.43
N LEU A 418 5.83 -28.16 2.81
CA LEU A 418 6.26 -26.81 2.40
C LEU A 418 5.90 -25.72 3.42
N THR A 419 5.14 -26.08 4.47
CA THR A 419 4.63 -25.10 5.44
C THR A 419 5.72 -24.30 6.14
N ASP A 420 6.86 -24.91 6.44
CA ASP A 420 7.97 -24.24 7.11
C ASP A 420 8.96 -23.55 6.13
N THR A 421 8.79 -23.79 4.82
CA THR A 421 9.73 -23.39 3.78
C THR A 421 9.18 -22.34 2.79
N ALA A 422 7.95 -21.87 2.99
CA ALA A 422 7.37 -20.87 2.12
C ALA A 422 7.94 -19.47 2.41
N PHE A 423 8.35 -18.78 1.35
CA PHE A 423 8.88 -17.43 1.40
C PHE A 423 8.25 -16.57 0.30
N ALA A 424 8.07 -15.28 0.53
CA ALA A 424 7.54 -14.40 -0.50
C ALA A 424 8.46 -13.23 -0.81
N ILE A 425 8.43 -12.82 -2.06
CA ILE A 425 9.00 -11.56 -2.50
C ILE A 425 7.88 -10.73 -3.08
N VAL A 426 7.72 -9.52 -2.54
CA VAL A 426 6.72 -8.54 -2.97
C VAL A 426 7.43 -7.32 -3.53
N ILE A 427 6.97 -6.82 -4.67
CA ILE A 427 7.43 -5.56 -5.22
C ILE A 427 6.21 -4.64 -5.25
N GLN A 428 6.30 -3.50 -4.56
CA GLN A 428 5.22 -2.54 -4.43
C GLN A 428 5.64 -1.19 -4.96
N ASP A 429 5.09 -0.80 -6.10
CA ASP A 429 5.32 0.51 -6.72
C ASP A 429 4.16 1.46 -6.36
N PHE A 430 4.41 2.36 -5.40
CA PHE A 430 3.44 3.38 -5.01
C PHE A 430 3.44 4.53 -6.00
N GLN A 431 2.28 5.15 -6.17
CA GLN A 431 2.17 6.37 -6.95
C GLN A 431 2.55 7.61 -6.13
N ASP A 432 3.07 8.60 -6.83
CA ASP A 432 3.36 9.94 -6.33
C ASP A 432 2.64 11.01 -7.20
N PRO A 433 2.75 12.30 -6.90
CA PRO A 433 2.06 13.33 -7.68
C PRO A 433 2.44 13.35 -9.17
N TYR A 434 3.60 12.81 -9.56
CA TYR A 434 4.02 12.73 -10.96
C TYR A 434 3.40 11.55 -11.69
N THR A 435 3.27 10.41 -11.00
CA THR A 435 2.85 9.12 -11.58
C THR A 435 1.39 8.78 -11.31
N LEU A 436 0.66 9.59 -10.53
CA LEU A 436 -0.72 9.29 -10.12
C LEU A 436 -1.63 9.04 -11.32
N ASN A 437 -2.21 7.85 -11.35
CA ASN A 437 -3.20 7.38 -12.31
C ASN A 437 -4.49 7.04 -11.55
N VAL A 438 -5.57 7.76 -11.84
CA VAL A 438 -6.84 7.59 -11.14
C VAL A 438 -7.42 6.19 -11.32
N LYS A 439 -7.24 5.53 -12.48
CA LYS A 439 -7.71 4.16 -12.70
C LYS A 439 -7.02 3.16 -11.75
N GLN A 440 -5.72 3.34 -11.53
CA GLN A 440 -4.96 2.56 -10.55
C GLN A 440 -5.41 2.90 -9.13
N LEU A 441 -5.60 4.18 -8.82
CA LEU A 441 -6.04 4.63 -7.51
C LEU A 441 -7.41 4.04 -7.13
N MET A 442 -8.35 3.96 -8.07
CA MET A 442 -9.68 3.37 -7.85
C MET A 442 -9.64 1.87 -7.52
N LYS A 443 -8.51 1.20 -7.73
CA LYS A 443 -8.24 -0.21 -7.39
C LYS A 443 -7.21 -0.36 -6.28
N CYS A 444 -6.94 0.68 -5.52
CA CYS A 444 -6.08 0.57 -4.36
C CYS A 444 -6.71 -0.38 -3.33
N CYS A 445 -5.89 -1.20 -2.69
CA CYS A 445 -6.32 -2.10 -1.62
C CYS A 445 -5.55 -1.83 -0.31
N VAL A 446 -4.80 -0.74 -0.28
CA VAL A 446 -4.04 -0.26 0.88
C VAL A 446 -4.60 1.09 1.27
N GLU A 447 -5.24 1.15 2.42
CA GLU A 447 -6.00 2.32 2.84
C GLU A 447 -5.43 2.91 4.13
N GLU A 448 -5.19 4.21 4.14
CA GLU A 448 -4.91 4.94 5.37
C GLU A 448 -6.20 5.23 6.10
N ILE A 449 -6.33 4.75 7.32
CA ILE A 449 -7.47 4.99 8.19
C ILE A 449 -7.21 6.29 8.93
N THR A 450 -8.00 7.30 8.65
CA THR A 450 -7.82 8.65 9.23
C THR A 450 -8.60 8.81 10.53
N PRO A 451 -8.21 9.75 11.42
CA PRO A 451 -8.91 9.98 12.69
C PRO A 451 -10.39 10.35 12.56
N ASP A 452 -10.85 10.80 11.39
CA ASP A 452 -12.25 11.04 11.05
C ASP A 452 -12.99 9.79 10.56
N GLY A 453 -12.34 8.63 10.56
CA GLY A 453 -12.93 7.34 10.21
C GLY A 453 -12.97 7.03 8.72
N ARG A 454 -12.37 7.85 7.85
CA ARG A 454 -12.27 7.54 6.42
C ARG A 454 -11.12 6.58 6.14
N LEU A 455 -11.34 5.69 5.19
CA LEU A 455 -10.30 4.84 4.61
C LEU A 455 -9.88 5.47 3.28
N ILE A 456 -8.71 6.08 3.23
CA ILE A 456 -8.22 6.84 2.08
C ILE A 456 -7.13 6.02 1.37
N PRO A 457 -7.24 5.77 0.05
CA PRO A 457 -6.18 5.09 -0.70
C PRO A 457 -4.80 5.66 -0.40
N PHE A 458 -3.85 4.80 -0.03
CA PHE A 458 -2.51 5.20 0.43
C PHE A 458 -1.82 6.16 -0.54
N CYS A 459 -1.92 5.90 -1.85
CA CYS A 459 -1.35 6.80 -2.85
C CYS A 459 -2.06 8.15 -2.90
N ALA A 460 -3.38 8.22 -2.68
CA ALA A 460 -4.09 9.50 -2.57
C ALA A 460 -3.71 10.24 -1.30
N TYR A 461 -3.66 9.53 -0.17
CA TYR A 461 -3.27 10.11 1.12
C TYR A 461 -1.94 10.84 1.04
N ASN A 462 -0.95 10.23 0.35
CA ASN A 462 0.39 10.77 0.23
C ASN A 462 0.59 11.78 -0.92
N SER A 463 -0.31 11.81 -1.93
CA SER A 463 -0.07 12.58 -3.16
C SER A 463 -1.03 13.75 -3.36
N VAL A 464 -2.28 13.62 -2.88
CA VAL A 464 -3.35 14.60 -3.16
C VAL A 464 -3.39 15.74 -2.14
N GLY A 465 -2.88 15.49 -0.92
CA GLY A 465 -2.86 16.47 0.16
C GLY A 465 -3.66 16.05 1.39
N TYR A 466 -4.19 14.83 1.44
CA TYR A 466 -4.97 14.35 2.58
C TYR A 466 -4.13 14.24 3.86
N ARG A 467 -2.86 13.81 3.75
CA ARG A 467 -1.94 13.78 4.89
C ARG A 467 -1.79 15.15 5.55
N GLU A 468 -1.55 16.16 4.73
CA GLU A 468 -1.38 17.55 5.19
C GLU A 468 -2.67 18.09 5.81
N GLN A 469 -3.83 17.72 5.25
CA GLN A 469 -5.13 18.08 5.83
C GLN A 469 -5.33 17.44 7.22
N VAL A 470 -5.06 16.14 7.36
CA VAL A 470 -5.16 15.44 8.66
C VAL A 470 -4.21 16.09 9.68
N ARG A 471 -2.97 16.34 9.30
CA ARG A 471 -2.00 17.02 10.18
C ARG A 471 -2.47 18.38 10.61
N ALA A 472 -2.91 19.20 9.67
CA ALA A 472 -3.40 20.55 9.96
C ALA A 472 -4.58 20.52 10.95
N GLN A 473 -5.52 19.62 10.77
CA GLN A 473 -6.67 19.48 11.67
C GLN A 473 -6.26 18.94 13.06
N MET A 474 -5.35 17.98 13.11
CA MET A 474 -4.88 17.40 14.37
C MET A 474 -4.02 18.38 15.18
N THR A 475 -3.31 19.30 14.53
CA THR A 475 -2.43 20.29 15.19
C THR A 475 -3.09 21.65 15.36
N GLY A 476 -4.24 21.90 14.73
CA GLY A 476 -4.94 23.18 14.75
C GLY A 476 -4.38 24.23 13.77
N VAL A 477 -3.48 23.83 12.88
CA VAL A 477 -3.01 24.69 11.78
C VAL A 477 -4.10 24.81 10.72
N PRO A 478 -4.39 26.00 10.14
CA PRO A 478 -5.36 26.12 9.06
C PRO A 478 -4.98 25.27 7.84
N VAL A 479 -5.94 24.50 7.32
CA VAL A 479 -5.70 23.62 6.18
C VAL A 479 -5.24 24.41 4.95
N ALA A 480 -5.80 25.61 4.73
CA ALA A 480 -5.44 26.48 3.60
C ALA A 480 -3.97 26.94 3.62
N ASP A 481 -3.35 27.00 4.79
CA ASP A 481 -1.94 27.37 4.94
C ASP A 481 -0.98 26.24 4.56
N VAL A 482 -1.49 24.99 4.55
CA VAL A 482 -0.71 23.78 4.27
C VAL A 482 -0.96 23.27 2.86
N VAL A 483 -2.22 23.23 2.44
CA VAL A 483 -2.63 22.72 1.12
C VAL A 483 -3.56 23.72 0.44
N PRO A 484 -3.03 24.52 -0.49
CA PRO A 484 -3.88 25.40 -1.31
C PRO A 484 -4.94 24.59 -2.06
N ASN A 485 -6.18 25.03 -2.00
CA ASN A 485 -7.36 24.36 -2.61
C ASN A 485 -7.74 23.00 -1.99
N ALA A 486 -7.29 22.70 -0.77
CA ALA A 486 -7.76 21.52 -0.08
C ALA A 486 -9.26 21.64 0.24
N ALA A 487 -10.04 20.61 -0.08
CA ALA A 487 -11.39 20.48 0.45
C ALA A 487 -11.33 20.29 1.98
N PRO A 488 -12.22 20.93 2.75
CA PRO A 488 -12.24 20.73 4.20
C PRO A 488 -12.56 19.27 4.52
N LEU A 489 -11.83 18.69 5.47
CA LEU A 489 -12.16 17.36 6.01
C LEU A 489 -13.49 17.40 6.77
N HIS A 490 -14.16 16.26 6.82
CA HIS A 490 -15.41 16.12 7.55
C HIS A 490 -15.21 16.47 9.05
N PRO A 491 -16.18 17.16 9.70
CA PRO A 491 -16.03 17.69 11.07
C PRO A 491 -15.94 16.65 12.19
N ILE A 492 -15.76 15.38 11.89
CA ILE A 492 -15.66 14.27 12.90
C ILE A 492 -14.42 14.39 13.80
N LEU A 493 -13.45 15.22 13.47
CA LEU A 493 -12.28 15.49 14.31
C LEU A 493 -12.59 16.30 15.59
N THR A 494 -13.87 16.47 15.93
CA THR A 494 -14.32 17.26 17.10
C THR A 494 -13.78 16.74 18.44
N ASN A 495 -13.30 15.49 18.51
CA ASN A 495 -12.70 14.91 19.72
C ASN A 495 -11.15 14.95 19.72
N SER A 496 -10.54 15.65 18.78
CA SER A 496 -9.10 15.96 18.84
C SER A 496 -8.80 16.82 20.08
N PRO A 497 -7.66 16.66 20.76
CA PRO A 497 -7.23 17.59 21.80
C PRO A 497 -7.23 19.06 21.37
N HIS A 498 -7.14 19.29 20.05
CA HIS A 498 -7.21 20.61 19.43
C HIS A 498 -8.57 20.92 18.77
N GLY A 499 -9.51 19.98 18.74
CA GLY A 499 -10.79 20.09 18.01
C GLY A 499 -11.71 21.22 18.52
N SER A 500 -11.60 21.61 19.78
CA SER A 500 -12.36 22.74 20.35
C SER A 500 -11.95 24.11 19.81
N LYS A 501 -10.79 24.23 19.15
CA LYS A 501 -10.32 25.48 18.53
C LYS A 501 -10.77 25.64 17.08
N ILE A 502 -11.19 24.57 16.42
CA ILE A 502 -11.58 24.58 15.00
C ILE A 502 -13.06 24.94 14.82
N ALA A 503 -13.90 24.64 15.80
CA ALA A 503 -15.34 24.94 15.76
C ALA A 503 -15.70 26.43 15.86
N GLY A 504 -14.73 27.31 16.16
CA GLY A 504 -14.96 28.74 16.36
C GLY A 504 -14.90 29.63 15.12
N ASN A 505 -14.43 29.11 13.97
CA ASN A 505 -14.25 29.92 12.75
C ASN A 505 -15.21 29.56 11.60
N GLY A 506 -16.20 28.72 11.82
CA GLY A 506 -17.15 28.24 10.80
C GLY A 506 -18.47 29.01 10.66
N ASP A 507 -18.74 30.03 11.52
CA ASP A 507 -19.99 30.79 11.50
C ASP A 507 -19.84 32.14 10.75
N ALA A 508 -19.59 32.09 9.47
CA ALA A 508 -19.82 33.25 8.61
C ALA A 508 -20.04 32.78 7.17
N HIS A 509 -21.23 32.32 6.87
CA HIS A 509 -21.97 32.52 5.61
C HIS A 509 -23.14 31.53 5.50
N THR A 510 -24.09 31.61 6.42
CA THR A 510 -25.47 31.21 6.12
C THR A 510 -26.23 32.49 5.76
N THR A 511 -26.18 32.88 4.50
CA THR A 511 -27.19 33.79 3.93
C THR A 511 -28.46 32.95 3.76
N ALA A 512 -29.40 33.23 4.66
CA ALA A 512 -30.77 32.77 4.56
C ALA A 512 -31.37 33.21 3.21
N ILE A 513 -31.68 32.27 2.35
CA ILE A 513 -32.62 32.53 1.23
C ILE A 513 -34.00 32.34 1.83
N GLY A 514 -34.66 33.50 2.04
CA GLY A 514 -36.02 33.59 2.52
C GLY A 514 -36.97 32.90 1.55
N ALA A 515 -37.80 32.05 2.12
CA ALA A 515 -38.95 31.48 1.44
C ALA A 515 -39.97 32.62 1.17
N ASP A 516 -40.17 32.97 -0.07
CA ASP A 516 -41.30 33.78 -0.51
C ASP A 516 -42.31 32.84 -1.17
N THR A 517 -43.39 32.61 -0.44
CA THR A 517 -44.58 31.90 -0.91
C THR A 517 -45.51 32.85 -1.60
N THR A 518 -45.58 32.84 -2.92
CA THR A 518 -46.74 33.35 -3.65
C THR A 518 -47.18 32.43 -4.76
N ASN A 519 -48.25 31.78 -4.48
CA ASN A 519 -49.37 31.27 -5.22
C ASN A 519 -49.56 31.83 -6.64
N VAL A 520 -49.59 30.99 -7.71
CA VAL A 520 -50.45 31.19 -8.90
C VAL A 520 -50.70 29.87 -9.63
N GLY A 521 -51.94 29.38 -9.59
CA GLY A 521 -52.80 29.10 -10.74
C GLY A 521 -52.49 27.89 -11.62
N THR A 522 -53.29 26.85 -11.39
CA THR A 522 -53.65 25.76 -12.29
C THR A 522 -54.07 26.18 -13.69
N LYS A 523 -53.55 25.55 -14.76
CA LYS A 523 -54.32 25.26 -15.97
C LYS A 523 -53.85 23.94 -16.59
N ALA A 524 -54.78 22.98 -16.59
CA ALA A 524 -54.71 21.75 -17.35
C ALA A 524 -55.03 22.03 -18.83
N VAL A 525 -54.30 21.34 -19.74
CA VAL A 525 -54.83 20.99 -21.07
C VAL A 525 -54.25 19.61 -21.46
N ARG A 526 -55.11 18.67 -21.68
CA ARG A 526 -54.97 17.46 -22.49
C ARG A 526 -55.47 17.75 -23.92
N PRO A 527 -55.28 16.93 -24.87
CA PRO A 527 -54.78 15.54 -24.94
C PRO A 527 -53.37 15.39 -25.51
#